data_33fda9f924e09ec3c75f795688cef3a0
#
_entry.id   33fda9f924e09ec3c75f795688cef3a0
#
_cell.length_a   1.000
_cell.length_b   1.000
_cell.length_c   1.000
_cell.angle_alpha   90.00
_cell.angle_beta   90.00
_cell.angle_gamma   90.00
#
_symmetry.space_group_name_H-M   'P 1'
#
loop_
_entity.id
_entity.type
_entity.pdbx_description
1 polymer ?
#
loop_
_entity_poly.entity_id
_entity_poly.type
_entity_poly.pdbx_seq_one_letter_code
_entity_poly.pdbx_strand_id
1 'polypeptide(L)'
;MARHINAGGGTAAGFGRLRARRRGRALIGVALVAVLIGGVLVYRHLADGCGGERTQISVMTDAAVAEPLGPIAAAASKNSCFDYRIAAVANVDVPGRLSARDTSVDLWLADSQTRARRVTEQVRIKTDLVAPSVASSPVVVVGSMLGSPKSWVEVMSMPKLQVGNPIDTSTGEAPIIGGVASLAAGKISQSTFVQAMTMMATQRHSVAVGKDSDDARFALANTSDVPTVASEQQYLSFLRGNPGSRLMAKVPAEGTVMLTYPLVNTAQQARRDLAARAGRRLVESAESISGRKILNEKGFRSADGTGIGSAVTVLTFDDTAVIDKALQNWQIFAIPTRMLEVLDTSGSMRTRTGGASRAELVAEATVGGLELLGNSAKVGLWIFGINKGGKGKDWKEVAPIRRLDDRSAGSRHRARLAALIRKAMSDKLGGGTGLYDTTLAAYKRMVDTYDPTTTNTVAIVTDGKNEDADSITLDELLSQLASLQDPGRPVRIVAIGVSDEADESALRKIGEVTGGTSYIAREPKDIKGIFTTEVSKLVQD
;
A
#
# COMPACT_ATOMS: atom_id res chain seq x y z
N MET A 1 -118.71 10.06 1.17
CA MET A 1 -119.15 11.15 2.02
C MET A 1 -117.97 12.05 2.25
N ALA A 2 -117.87 13.16 1.52
CA ALA A 2 -118.06 14.53 1.95
C ALA A 2 -116.99 15.00 2.97
N ARG A 3 -116.27 16.00 2.84
CA ARG A 3 -116.25 17.32 2.31
C ARG A 3 -114.94 18.04 2.66
N HIS A 4 -114.33 18.74 1.77
CA HIS A 4 -114.01 20.18 1.82
C HIS A 4 -113.29 20.70 3.07
N ILE A 5 -112.29 21.56 3.03
CA ILE A 5 -112.12 22.91 2.43
C ILE A 5 -110.65 23.36 2.69
N ASN A 6 -109.95 23.81 1.69
CA ASN A 6 -109.41 25.15 1.41
C ASN A 6 -108.39 25.84 2.39
N ALA A 7 -107.34 26.29 1.77
CA ALA A 7 -106.70 27.60 1.66
C ALA A 7 -105.62 28.01 2.67
N GLY A 8 -104.58 28.55 2.09
CA GLY A 8 -103.75 29.55 2.69
C GLY A 8 -102.31 29.48 2.32
N GLY A 9 -101.94 30.15 1.30
CA GLY A 9 -100.68 30.58 0.80
C GLY A 9 -99.84 31.38 1.77
N GLY A 10 -98.55 31.26 1.64
CA GLY A 10 -97.57 32.02 2.43
C GLY A 10 -96.11 31.66 2.05
N THR A 11 -95.63 32.27 1.01
CA THR A 11 -94.27 32.75 0.78
C THR A 11 -93.11 31.92 1.28
N ALA A 12 -92.59 31.01 0.44
CA ALA A 12 -91.28 30.43 0.52
C ALA A 12 -90.24 31.26 -0.26
N ALA A 13 -89.79 32.40 0.27
CA ALA A 13 -88.78 33.27 -0.37
C ALA A 13 -87.73 33.81 0.61
N GLY A 14 -87.19 33.00 1.50
CA GLY A 14 -86.22 33.47 2.53
C GLY A 14 -84.95 32.62 2.75
N PHE A 15 -84.98 31.35 2.40
CA PHE A 15 -83.85 30.44 2.78
C PHE A 15 -82.80 30.26 1.68
N GLY A 16 -82.98 30.64 0.47
CA GLY A 16 -82.02 30.48 -0.64
C GLY A 16 -80.83 31.46 -0.66
N ARG A 17 -81.01 32.67 -0.13
CA ARG A 17 -79.95 33.70 -0.18
C ARG A 17 -78.89 33.62 0.90
N LEU A 18 -79.16 33.01 2.03
CA LEU A 18 -78.18 32.84 3.11
C LEU A 18 -77.21 31.65 2.88
N ARG A 19 -77.63 30.58 2.21
CA ARG A 19 -76.77 29.47 1.81
C ARG A 19 -75.82 29.84 0.65
N ALA A 20 -76.27 30.64 -0.31
CA ALA A 20 -75.43 31.12 -1.39
C ALA A 20 -74.31 32.07 -0.90
N ARG A 21 -74.60 32.99 0.05
CA ARG A 21 -73.59 33.89 0.64
C ARG A 21 -72.54 33.12 1.52
N ARG A 22 -72.89 32.02 2.24
CA ARG A 22 -71.93 31.20 2.99
C ARG A 22 -71.03 30.37 2.07
N ARG A 23 -71.57 29.84 0.97
CA ARG A 23 -70.75 29.08 -0.02
C ARG A 23 -69.80 30.02 -0.78
N GLY A 24 -70.23 31.23 -1.14
CA GLY A 24 -69.36 32.24 -1.77
C GLY A 24 -68.21 32.68 -0.84
N ARG A 25 -68.49 32.92 0.46
CA ARG A 25 -67.45 33.27 1.44
C ARG A 25 -66.48 32.11 1.70
N ALA A 26 -66.93 30.86 1.71
CA ALA A 26 -66.08 29.69 1.82
C ALA A 26 -65.17 29.48 0.58
N LEU A 27 -65.69 29.70 -0.62
CA LEU A 27 -64.91 29.65 -1.86
C LEU A 27 -63.89 30.79 -1.97
N ILE A 28 -64.22 32.01 -1.53
CA ILE A 28 -63.25 33.10 -1.43
C ILE A 28 -62.18 32.83 -0.39
N GLY A 29 -62.51 32.24 0.74
CA GLY A 29 -61.51 31.79 1.77
C GLY A 29 -60.54 30.74 1.24
N VAL A 30 -61.07 29.73 0.52
CA VAL A 30 -60.22 28.69 -0.12
C VAL A 30 -59.35 29.28 -1.22
N ALA A 31 -59.87 30.20 -2.04
CA ALA A 31 -59.09 30.89 -3.09
C ALA A 31 -57.97 31.76 -2.46
N LEU A 32 -58.24 32.48 -1.37
CA LEU A 32 -57.23 33.29 -0.67
C LEU A 32 -56.15 32.41 -0.02
N VAL A 33 -56.52 31.27 0.58
CA VAL A 33 -55.54 30.30 1.11
C VAL A 33 -54.72 29.68 -0.01
N ALA A 34 -55.30 29.33 -1.14
CA ALA A 34 -54.58 28.81 -2.31
C ALA A 34 -53.63 29.86 -2.89
N VAL A 35 -54.01 31.14 -2.95
CA VAL A 35 -53.15 32.25 -3.38
C VAL A 35 -52.03 32.51 -2.37
N LEU A 36 -52.30 32.41 -1.07
CA LEU A 36 -51.27 32.52 -0.03
C LEU A 36 -50.30 31.37 -0.08
N ILE A 37 -50.79 30.13 -0.23
CA ILE A 37 -49.93 28.95 -0.40
C ILE A 37 -49.12 29.05 -1.69
N GLY A 38 -49.76 29.42 -2.80
CA GLY A 38 -49.11 29.69 -4.08
C GLY A 38 -48.08 30.81 -3.97
N GLY A 39 -48.43 31.92 -3.31
CA GLY A 39 -47.51 33.03 -3.05
C GLY A 39 -46.33 32.66 -2.17
N VAL A 40 -46.54 31.86 -1.13
CA VAL A 40 -45.45 31.32 -0.27
C VAL A 40 -44.58 30.34 -1.05
N LEU A 41 -45.16 29.50 -1.90
CA LEU A 41 -44.41 28.58 -2.75
C LEU A 41 -43.59 29.35 -3.81
N VAL A 42 -44.17 30.33 -4.46
CA VAL A 42 -43.50 31.22 -5.42
C VAL A 42 -42.44 32.07 -4.72
N TYR A 43 -42.74 32.62 -3.54
CA TYR A 43 -41.78 33.38 -2.74
C TYR A 43 -40.58 32.49 -2.31
N ARG A 44 -40.83 31.26 -1.81
CA ARG A 44 -39.77 30.30 -1.54
C ARG A 44 -38.96 29.94 -2.79
N HIS A 45 -39.66 29.72 -3.91
CA HIS A 45 -39.04 29.42 -5.19
C HIS A 45 -38.17 30.58 -5.73
N LEU A 46 -38.61 31.84 -5.54
CA LEU A 46 -37.87 33.05 -5.92
C LEU A 46 -36.79 33.41 -4.87
N ALA A 47 -37.05 33.16 -3.59
CA ALA A 47 -36.11 33.45 -2.51
C ALA A 47 -34.88 32.50 -2.52
N ASP A 48 -35.05 31.27 -2.99
CA ASP A 48 -33.92 30.31 -3.15
C ASP A 48 -33.00 30.69 -4.33
N GLY A 49 -33.40 31.63 -5.21
CA GLY A 49 -32.56 32.14 -6.32
C GLY A 49 -32.16 31.09 -7.38
N CYS A 50 -32.68 29.86 -7.26
CA CYS A 50 -32.25 28.72 -8.08
C CYS A 50 -33.22 28.30 -9.17
N GLY A 51 -34.31 29.05 -9.39
CA GLY A 51 -35.27 28.75 -10.46
C GLY A 51 -36.00 27.40 -10.34
N GLY A 52 -35.96 26.75 -9.17
CA GLY A 52 -36.71 25.52 -8.82
C GLY A 52 -35.95 24.20 -8.85
N GLU A 53 -34.92 24.04 -9.66
CA GLU A 53 -34.12 22.83 -9.67
C GLU A 53 -32.69 23.12 -9.24
N ARG A 54 -32.21 22.38 -8.24
CA ARG A 54 -30.79 22.35 -7.86
C ARG A 54 -30.03 21.38 -8.75
N THR A 55 -28.89 21.80 -9.24
CA THR A 55 -28.06 20.94 -10.07
C THR A 55 -27.31 19.95 -9.19
N GLN A 56 -27.47 18.67 -9.47
CA GLN A 56 -26.76 17.60 -8.75
C GLN A 56 -25.31 17.53 -9.17
N ILE A 57 -24.40 17.48 -8.18
CA ILE A 57 -22.96 17.40 -8.31
C ILE A 57 -22.47 16.14 -7.60
N SER A 58 -21.81 15.26 -8.33
CA SER A 58 -21.22 14.06 -7.75
C SER A 58 -19.79 14.36 -7.25
N VAL A 59 -19.53 14.03 -5.98
CA VAL A 59 -18.23 14.20 -5.34
C VAL A 59 -17.75 12.84 -4.84
N MET A 60 -16.57 12.41 -5.30
CA MET A 60 -15.91 11.18 -4.86
C MET A 60 -14.80 11.51 -3.88
N THR A 61 -14.67 10.74 -2.82
CA THR A 61 -13.58 10.84 -1.83
C THR A 61 -13.42 9.53 -1.06
N ASP A 62 -12.40 9.42 -0.20
CA ASP A 62 -12.27 8.29 0.72
C ASP A 62 -13.30 8.35 1.88
N ALA A 63 -13.48 7.21 2.56
CA ALA A 63 -14.49 7.09 3.61
C ALA A 63 -14.22 8.02 4.81
N ALA A 64 -12.96 8.30 5.15
CA ALA A 64 -12.61 9.13 6.30
C ALA A 64 -13.03 10.59 6.09
N VAL A 65 -12.92 11.09 4.85
CA VAL A 65 -13.30 12.46 4.48
C VAL A 65 -14.78 12.55 4.13
N ALA A 66 -15.39 11.49 3.59
CA ALA A 66 -16.81 11.49 3.20
C ALA A 66 -17.73 11.87 4.38
N GLU A 67 -17.41 11.40 5.58
CA GLU A 67 -18.21 11.69 6.78
C GLU A 67 -18.27 13.19 7.11
N PRO A 68 -17.15 13.93 7.32
CA PRO A 68 -17.18 15.37 7.59
C PRO A 68 -17.59 16.21 6.38
N LEU A 69 -17.37 15.71 5.16
CA LEU A 69 -17.75 16.43 3.94
C LEU A 69 -19.26 16.53 3.76
N GLY A 70 -20.05 15.58 4.26
CA GLY A 70 -21.52 15.58 4.19
C GLY A 70 -22.14 16.86 4.74
N PRO A 71 -21.97 17.22 6.02
CA PRO A 71 -22.52 18.45 6.59
C PRO A 71 -21.93 19.73 5.96
N ILE A 72 -20.67 19.71 5.52
CA ILE A 72 -20.03 20.82 4.79
C ILE A 72 -20.73 21.03 3.43
N ALA A 73 -20.97 19.95 2.70
CA ALA A 73 -21.69 19.96 1.43
C ALA A 73 -23.14 20.41 1.60
N ALA A 74 -23.82 19.99 2.68
CA ALA A 74 -25.16 20.46 2.99
C ALA A 74 -25.20 21.98 3.29
N ALA A 75 -24.17 22.53 3.91
CA ALA A 75 -24.03 23.98 4.11
C ALA A 75 -23.76 24.71 2.78
N ALA A 76 -22.91 24.13 1.92
CA ALA A 76 -22.67 24.66 0.57
C ALA A 76 -23.95 24.65 -0.29
N SER A 77 -24.79 23.61 -0.18
CA SER A 77 -26.08 23.51 -0.88
C SER A 77 -27.06 24.60 -0.46
N LYS A 78 -27.08 24.96 0.84
CA LYS A 78 -27.99 26.02 1.34
C LYS A 78 -27.70 27.38 0.71
N ASN A 79 -26.47 27.67 0.38
CA ASN A 79 -25.98 28.94 -0.12
C ASN A 79 -25.70 28.93 -1.64
N SER A 80 -26.20 27.91 -2.36
CA SER A 80 -25.96 27.75 -3.78
C SER A 80 -27.08 26.94 -4.46
N CYS A 81 -27.10 26.96 -5.80
CA CYS A 81 -28.03 26.14 -6.59
C CYS A 81 -27.46 24.73 -6.87
N PHE A 82 -26.54 24.24 -6.05
CA PHE A 82 -25.96 22.92 -6.17
C PHE A 82 -26.46 21.99 -5.07
N ASP A 83 -26.62 20.74 -5.42
CA ASP A 83 -26.85 19.63 -4.49
C ASP A 83 -25.76 18.60 -4.63
N TYR A 84 -25.07 18.24 -3.52
CA TYR A 84 -23.87 17.41 -3.56
C TYR A 84 -24.19 15.99 -3.13
N ARG A 85 -23.83 15.05 -3.99
CA ARG A 85 -23.84 13.61 -3.66
C ARG A 85 -22.43 13.16 -3.37
N ILE A 86 -22.13 12.90 -2.10
CA ILE A 86 -20.84 12.40 -1.64
C ILE A 86 -20.81 10.88 -1.77
N ALA A 87 -19.83 10.34 -2.47
CA ALA A 87 -19.57 8.92 -2.61
C ALA A 87 -18.23 8.57 -1.96
N ALA A 88 -18.25 7.70 -0.95
CA ALA A 88 -17.06 7.10 -0.40
C ALA A 88 -16.56 5.99 -1.33
N VAL A 89 -15.32 6.08 -1.78
CA VAL A 89 -14.69 5.13 -2.71
C VAL A 89 -13.32 4.75 -2.16
N ALA A 90 -13.03 3.45 -2.11
CA ALA A 90 -11.70 3.00 -1.72
C ALA A 90 -10.64 3.49 -2.70
N ASN A 91 -9.48 3.89 -2.20
CA ASN A 91 -8.43 4.48 -3.03
C ASN A 91 -8.01 3.59 -4.22
N VAL A 92 -8.00 2.27 -4.04
CA VAL A 92 -7.68 1.29 -5.10
C VAL A 92 -8.70 1.30 -6.26
N ASP A 93 -9.96 1.67 -6.00
CA ASP A 93 -11.04 1.67 -6.99
C ASP A 93 -11.15 3.00 -7.77
N VAL A 94 -10.47 4.05 -7.32
CA VAL A 94 -10.56 5.40 -7.93
C VAL A 94 -10.20 5.40 -9.41
N PRO A 95 -9.09 4.77 -9.88
CA PRO A 95 -8.77 4.75 -11.31
C PRO A 95 -9.88 4.11 -12.16
N GLY A 96 -10.47 3.00 -11.67
CA GLY A 96 -11.57 2.33 -12.33
C GLY A 96 -12.83 3.21 -12.42
N ARG A 97 -13.15 3.92 -11.34
CA ARG A 97 -14.30 4.86 -11.32
C ARG A 97 -14.11 6.03 -12.27
N LEU A 98 -12.91 6.61 -12.33
CA LEU A 98 -12.62 7.72 -13.24
C LEU A 98 -12.57 7.29 -14.71
N SER A 99 -12.19 6.03 -14.98
CA SER A 99 -12.17 5.46 -16.34
C SER A 99 -13.54 5.03 -16.83
N ALA A 100 -14.52 4.80 -15.95
CA ALA A 100 -15.84 4.32 -16.31
C ALA A 100 -16.64 5.42 -17.04
N ARG A 101 -17.05 5.15 -18.28
CA ARG A 101 -17.78 6.12 -19.12
C ARG A 101 -19.19 6.42 -18.61
N ASP A 102 -19.77 5.54 -17.81
CA ASP A 102 -21.17 5.59 -17.36
C ASP A 102 -21.39 6.34 -16.04
N THR A 103 -20.33 6.60 -15.28
CA THR A 103 -20.41 7.31 -14.01
C THR A 103 -19.63 8.61 -14.11
N SER A 104 -20.33 9.71 -14.39
CA SER A 104 -19.72 11.04 -14.35
C SER A 104 -19.44 11.42 -12.89
N VAL A 105 -18.19 11.37 -12.48
CA VAL A 105 -17.73 12.00 -11.26
C VAL A 105 -17.38 13.45 -11.60
N ASP A 106 -18.12 14.41 -11.03
CA ASP A 106 -17.87 15.83 -11.29
C ASP A 106 -16.63 16.34 -10.54
N LEU A 107 -16.48 15.94 -9.29
CA LEU A 107 -15.40 16.37 -8.41
C LEU A 107 -14.78 15.15 -7.69
N TRP A 108 -13.47 15.17 -7.55
CA TRP A 108 -12.73 14.20 -6.75
C TRP A 108 -11.91 14.92 -5.70
N LEU A 109 -12.19 14.64 -4.42
CA LEU A 109 -11.35 15.05 -3.30
C LEU A 109 -10.35 13.93 -3.03
N ALA A 110 -9.15 14.09 -3.54
CA ALA A 110 -8.06 13.12 -3.38
C ALA A 110 -7.37 13.31 -2.01
N ASP A 111 -6.60 12.32 -1.57
CA ASP A 111 -5.87 12.38 -0.30
C ASP A 111 -4.53 13.14 -0.41
N SER A 112 -3.94 13.24 -1.62
CA SER A 112 -2.73 14.04 -1.88
C SER A 112 -2.66 14.54 -3.32
N GLN A 113 -1.88 15.60 -3.55
CA GLN A 113 -1.65 16.13 -4.90
C GLN A 113 -0.85 15.14 -5.77
N THR A 114 0.14 14.47 -5.21
CA THR A 114 0.96 13.47 -5.92
C THR A 114 0.07 12.35 -6.45
N ARG A 115 -0.82 11.83 -5.60
CA ARG A 115 -1.76 10.80 -6.02
C ARG A 115 -2.78 11.32 -7.03
N ALA A 116 -3.32 12.52 -6.83
CA ALA A 116 -4.27 13.11 -7.76
C ALA A 116 -3.67 13.19 -9.17
N ARG A 117 -2.45 13.70 -9.30
CA ARG A 117 -1.71 13.77 -10.56
C ARG A 117 -1.50 12.37 -11.16
N ARG A 118 -0.90 11.44 -10.41
CA ARG A 118 -0.59 10.08 -10.88
C ARG A 118 -1.82 9.35 -11.40
N VAL A 119 -2.93 9.39 -10.67
CA VAL A 119 -4.17 8.72 -11.09
C VAL A 119 -4.74 9.37 -12.35
N THR A 120 -4.79 10.71 -12.44
CA THR A 120 -5.34 11.40 -13.62
C THR A 120 -4.50 11.19 -14.87
N GLU A 121 -3.18 11.11 -14.73
CA GLU A 121 -2.26 10.73 -15.80
C GLU A 121 -2.46 9.27 -16.24
N GLN A 122 -2.59 8.36 -15.30
CA GLN A 122 -2.84 6.93 -15.56
C GLN A 122 -4.11 6.71 -16.36
N VAL A 123 -5.21 7.37 -15.99
CA VAL A 123 -6.50 7.23 -16.68
C VAL A 123 -6.66 8.17 -17.88
N ARG A 124 -5.67 9.05 -18.12
CA ARG A 124 -5.62 9.99 -19.26
C ARG A 124 -6.85 10.86 -19.38
N ILE A 125 -7.39 11.36 -18.27
CA ILE A 125 -8.47 12.32 -18.25
C ILE A 125 -7.95 13.74 -18.06
N LYS A 126 -8.60 14.71 -18.71
CA LYS A 126 -8.32 16.12 -18.47
C LYS A 126 -8.93 16.52 -17.12
N THR A 127 -8.15 17.16 -16.28
CA THR A 127 -8.57 17.63 -14.95
C THR A 127 -8.13 19.07 -14.74
N ASP A 128 -8.82 19.76 -13.83
CA ASP A 128 -8.44 21.09 -13.34
C ASP A 128 -8.42 21.05 -11.81
N LEU A 129 -7.40 21.65 -11.20
CA LEU A 129 -7.34 21.79 -9.75
C LEU A 129 -8.28 22.90 -9.31
N VAL A 130 -9.32 22.55 -8.51
CA VAL A 130 -10.25 23.54 -7.94
C VAL A 130 -9.65 24.19 -6.70
N ALA A 131 -9.07 23.38 -5.83
CA ALA A 131 -8.35 23.83 -4.64
C ALA A 131 -7.18 22.90 -4.35
N PRO A 132 -6.00 23.43 -3.96
CA PRO A 132 -4.83 22.61 -3.61
C PRO A 132 -4.99 21.88 -2.29
N SER A 133 -5.86 22.36 -1.42
CA SER A 133 -6.15 21.77 -0.11
C SER A 133 -7.55 22.16 0.35
N VAL A 134 -8.32 21.18 0.82
CA VAL A 134 -9.62 21.40 1.50
C VAL A 134 -9.49 21.10 2.99
N ALA A 135 -8.66 20.15 3.31
CA ALA A 135 -8.29 19.71 4.65
C ALA A 135 -6.85 19.23 4.64
N SER A 136 -6.23 19.04 5.78
CA SER A 136 -4.90 18.46 5.84
C SER A 136 -4.73 17.49 7.00
N SER A 137 -3.74 16.60 6.88
CA SER A 137 -3.36 15.69 7.95
C SER A 137 -1.90 15.27 7.78
N PRO A 138 -1.02 15.48 8.77
CA PRO A 138 0.34 14.99 8.69
C PRO A 138 0.38 13.46 8.75
N VAL A 139 1.33 12.86 8.06
CA VAL A 139 1.60 11.43 8.18
C VAL A 139 2.44 11.19 9.41
N VAL A 140 2.09 10.17 10.18
CA VAL A 140 2.70 9.83 11.47
C VAL A 140 3.07 8.36 11.53
N VAL A 141 4.02 8.03 12.38
CA VAL A 141 4.31 6.65 12.78
C VAL A 141 3.56 6.36 14.07
N VAL A 142 2.83 5.24 14.10
CA VAL A 142 1.98 4.85 15.23
C VAL A 142 2.45 3.52 15.81
N GLY A 143 2.54 3.43 17.13
CA GLY A 143 2.91 2.20 17.85
C GLY A 143 2.82 2.38 19.35
N SER A 144 2.91 1.30 20.12
CA SER A 144 2.81 1.30 21.59
C SER A 144 4.14 1.59 22.28
N MET A 145 5.28 1.23 21.67
CA MET A 145 6.63 1.44 22.17
C MET A 145 7.52 2.14 21.13
N LEU A 146 7.09 3.30 20.64
CA LEU A 146 7.85 4.05 19.67
C LEU A 146 8.95 4.88 20.35
N GLY A 147 10.19 4.71 19.87
CA GLY A 147 11.24 5.70 20.06
C GLY A 147 10.91 7.04 19.39
N SER A 148 11.87 7.94 19.32
CA SER A 148 11.73 9.17 18.53
C SER A 148 12.52 9.02 17.23
N PRO A 149 11.87 8.62 16.12
CA PRO A 149 12.56 8.40 14.85
C PRO A 149 13.14 9.73 14.35
N LYS A 150 14.37 9.69 13.84
CA LYS A 150 15.06 10.87 13.33
C LYS A 150 14.64 11.19 11.89
N SER A 151 14.38 10.16 11.10
CA SER A 151 14.10 10.28 9.67
C SER A 151 13.10 9.22 9.17
N TRP A 152 12.54 9.44 8.00
CA TRP A 152 11.69 8.45 7.32
C TRP A 152 12.47 7.20 6.89
N VAL A 153 13.77 7.34 6.62
CA VAL A 153 14.65 6.19 6.32
C VAL A 153 14.81 5.29 7.55
N GLU A 154 14.93 5.87 8.74
CA GLU A 154 14.91 5.11 9.99
C GLU A 154 13.55 4.41 10.19
N VAL A 155 12.44 5.09 9.90
CA VAL A 155 11.10 4.49 9.95
C VAL A 155 10.96 3.32 8.99
N MET A 156 11.36 3.47 7.71
CA MET A 156 11.34 2.38 6.72
C MET A 156 12.17 1.17 7.16
N SER A 157 13.20 1.40 7.98
CA SER A 157 14.10 0.37 8.49
C SER A 157 13.62 -0.26 9.80
N MET A 158 12.48 0.17 10.37
CA MET A 158 11.94 -0.41 11.60
C MET A 158 11.51 -1.86 11.40
N PRO A 159 11.89 -2.78 12.30
CA PRO A 159 11.41 -4.16 12.23
C PRO A 159 9.89 -4.25 12.31
N LYS A 160 9.30 -5.12 11.49
CA LYS A 160 7.84 -5.40 11.45
C LYS A 160 6.98 -4.20 11.07
N LEU A 161 7.55 -3.10 10.57
CA LEU A 161 6.78 -1.94 10.13
C LEU A 161 5.65 -2.35 9.18
N GLN A 162 4.45 -1.86 9.44
CA GLN A 162 3.29 -2.05 8.57
C GLN A 162 2.97 -0.74 7.85
N VAL A 163 2.87 -0.80 6.54
CA VAL A 163 2.49 0.34 5.70
C VAL A 163 1.45 -0.09 4.69
N GLY A 164 0.53 0.81 4.36
CA GLY A 164 -0.35 0.61 3.21
C GLY A 164 0.46 0.51 1.92
N ASN A 165 -0.17 0.01 0.85
CA ASN A 165 0.48 -0.03 -0.45
C ASN A 165 0.84 1.39 -0.92
N PRO A 166 2.11 1.75 -1.11
CA PRO A 166 2.52 3.07 -1.58
C PRO A 166 1.92 3.49 -2.93
N ILE A 167 1.51 2.52 -3.74
CA ILE A 167 0.85 2.79 -5.03
C ILE A 167 -0.61 3.22 -4.83
N ASP A 168 -1.27 2.68 -3.81
CA ASP A 168 -2.71 2.86 -3.60
C ASP A 168 -3.05 3.85 -2.48
N THR A 169 -2.09 4.16 -1.58
CA THR A 169 -2.32 4.99 -0.40
C THR A 169 -1.25 6.05 -0.22
N SER A 170 -1.64 7.30 0.01
CA SER A 170 -0.69 8.39 0.25
C SER A 170 0.04 8.26 1.59
N THR A 171 -0.56 7.60 2.59
CA THR A 171 0.14 7.27 3.84
C THR A 171 1.25 6.24 3.63
N GLY A 172 1.04 5.27 2.72
CA GLY A 172 2.09 4.31 2.35
C GLY A 172 3.20 4.93 1.50
N GLU A 173 2.88 5.91 0.67
CA GLU A 173 3.83 6.66 -0.17
C GLU A 173 4.73 7.60 0.66
N ALA A 174 4.22 8.15 1.75
CA ALA A 174 4.89 9.18 2.53
C ALA A 174 6.30 8.80 3.03
N PRO A 175 6.59 7.59 3.52
CA PRO A 175 7.96 7.18 3.87
C PRO A 175 8.93 7.27 2.68
N ILE A 176 8.48 6.91 1.48
CA ILE A 176 9.29 6.98 0.25
C ILE A 176 9.58 8.44 -0.09
N ILE A 177 8.57 9.32 -0.05
CA ILE A 177 8.74 10.76 -0.28
C ILE A 177 9.75 11.35 0.72
N GLY A 178 9.61 11.03 2.01
CA GLY A 178 10.54 11.48 3.05
C GLY A 178 11.97 11.00 2.83
N GLY A 179 12.13 9.73 2.42
CA GLY A 179 13.43 9.18 2.05
C GLY A 179 14.05 9.84 0.82
N VAL A 180 13.26 10.10 -0.23
CA VAL A 180 13.70 10.84 -1.43
C VAL A 180 14.10 12.26 -1.06
N ALA A 181 13.35 12.96 -0.22
CA ALA A 181 13.69 14.29 0.24
C ALA A 181 15.04 14.31 1.02
N SER A 182 15.28 13.31 1.87
CA SER A 182 16.54 13.15 2.60
C SER A 182 17.72 12.84 1.67
N LEU A 183 17.49 12.02 0.63
CA LEU A 183 18.48 11.71 -0.40
C LEU A 183 18.84 12.96 -1.22
N ALA A 184 17.85 13.69 -1.71
CA ALA A 184 18.03 14.93 -2.46
C ALA A 184 18.75 16.02 -1.66
N ALA A 185 18.51 16.07 -0.34
CA ALA A 185 19.22 16.96 0.59
C ALA A 185 20.64 16.50 0.94
N GLY A 186 21.12 15.38 0.39
CA GLY A 186 22.45 14.81 0.66
C GLY A 186 22.63 14.28 2.09
N LYS A 187 21.55 14.09 2.84
CA LYS A 187 21.60 13.59 4.23
C LYS A 187 21.86 12.08 4.31
N ILE A 188 21.56 11.35 3.27
CA ILE A 188 21.76 9.91 3.17
C ILE A 188 22.34 9.53 1.79
N SER A 189 22.96 8.34 1.71
CA SER A 189 23.42 7.79 0.43
C SER A 189 22.29 7.08 -0.32
N GLN A 190 22.46 6.90 -1.63
CA GLN A 190 21.55 6.10 -2.46
C GLN A 190 21.42 4.67 -1.91
N SER A 191 22.52 4.04 -1.50
CA SER A 191 22.52 2.69 -0.95
C SER A 191 21.71 2.60 0.35
N THR A 192 21.81 3.58 1.23
CA THR A 192 21.02 3.64 2.47
C THR A 192 19.51 3.75 2.18
N PHE A 193 19.14 4.58 1.22
CA PHE A 193 17.74 4.71 0.79
C PHE A 193 17.19 3.41 0.20
N VAL A 194 17.94 2.78 -0.70
CA VAL A 194 17.57 1.50 -1.32
C VAL A 194 17.41 0.40 -0.27
N GLN A 195 18.32 0.29 0.70
CA GLN A 195 18.21 -0.66 1.80
C GLN A 195 16.94 -0.47 2.61
N ALA A 196 16.62 0.77 2.98
CA ALA A 196 15.42 1.08 3.75
C ALA A 196 14.13 0.76 2.97
N MET A 197 14.07 1.12 1.68
CA MET A 197 12.95 0.75 0.79
C MET A 197 12.76 -0.76 0.68
N THR A 198 13.86 -1.49 0.53
CA THR A 198 13.85 -2.96 0.46
C THR A 198 13.28 -3.56 1.75
N MET A 199 13.72 -3.07 2.92
CA MET A 199 13.19 -3.53 4.21
C MET A 199 11.68 -3.26 4.32
N MET A 200 11.24 -2.07 3.97
CA MET A 200 9.82 -1.72 3.99
C MET A 200 9.00 -2.59 3.01
N ALA A 201 9.50 -2.82 1.81
CA ALA A 201 8.83 -3.61 0.79
C ALA A 201 8.69 -5.09 1.19
N THR A 202 9.75 -5.68 1.72
CA THR A 202 9.73 -7.10 2.16
C THR A 202 8.80 -7.32 3.35
N GLN A 203 8.65 -6.34 4.24
CA GLN A 203 7.78 -6.43 5.41
C GLN A 203 6.29 -6.33 5.06
N ARG A 204 5.93 -5.65 3.97
CA ARG A 204 4.54 -5.55 3.52
C ARG A 204 3.87 -6.90 3.33
N HIS A 205 4.60 -7.90 2.85
CA HIS A 205 4.08 -9.26 2.64
C HIS A 205 3.91 -10.08 3.92
N SER A 206 4.20 -9.51 5.08
CA SER A 206 3.93 -10.16 6.36
C SER A 206 2.45 -10.14 6.75
N VAL A 207 1.63 -9.32 6.09
CA VAL A 207 0.17 -9.28 6.28
C VAL A 207 -0.51 -10.25 5.34
N ALA A 208 -1.45 -11.04 5.85
CA ALA A 208 -2.23 -11.96 5.03
C ALA A 208 -3.05 -11.18 3.97
N VAL A 209 -3.14 -11.75 2.77
CA VAL A 209 -3.95 -11.19 1.67
C VAL A 209 -5.37 -10.91 2.15
N GLY A 210 -5.89 -9.71 1.89
CA GLY A 210 -7.23 -9.26 2.32
C GLY A 210 -7.31 -8.71 3.75
N LYS A 211 -6.20 -8.68 4.50
CA LYS A 211 -6.11 -8.06 5.84
C LYS A 211 -5.27 -6.78 5.87
N ASP A 212 -4.94 -6.24 4.72
CA ASP A 212 -4.16 -5.00 4.59
C ASP A 212 -5.11 -3.78 4.53
N SER A 213 -5.93 -3.59 5.57
CA SER A 213 -6.70 -2.37 5.79
C SER A 213 -6.07 -1.53 6.90
N ASP A 214 -6.40 -0.23 6.91
CA ASP A 214 -5.95 0.67 7.98
C ASP A 214 -6.39 0.15 9.36
N ASP A 215 -7.63 -0.29 9.50
CA ASP A 215 -8.16 -0.86 10.74
C ASP A 215 -7.38 -2.10 11.18
N ALA A 216 -7.04 -2.99 10.26
CA ALA A 216 -6.26 -4.18 10.56
C ALA A 216 -4.83 -3.83 11.02
N ARG A 217 -4.19 -2.83 10.41
CA ARG A 217 -2.88 -2.34 10.83
C ARG A 217 -2.91 -1.70 12.21
N PHE A 218 -3.93 -0.88 12.50
CA PHE A 218 -4.12 -0.31 13.83
C PHE A 218 -4.41 -1.39 14.89
N ALA A 219 -5.26 -2.37 14.59
CA ALA A 219 -5.53 -3.48 15.49
C ALA A 219 -4.26 -4.28 15.81
N LEU A 220 -3.41 -4.52 14.79
CA LEU A 220 -2.12 -5.19 14.98
C LEU A 220 -1.16 -4.34 15.81
N ALA A 221 -1.07 -3.04 15.55
CA ALA A 221 -0.25 -2.12 16.32
C ALA A 221 -0.67 -2.07 17.80
N ASN A 222 -1.98 -2.12 18.06
CA ASN A 222 -2.53 -2.05 19.41
C ASN A 222 -2.34 -3.34 20.22
N THR A 223 -2.23 -4.50 19.56
CA THR A 223 -2.17 -5.82 20.23
C THR A 223 -0.79 -6.48 20.20
N SER A 224 0.11 -6.07 19.32
CA SER A 224 1.32 -6.85 19.02
C SER A 224 2.60 -6.01 18.93
N ASP A 225 2.60 -4.77 19.38
CA ASP A 225 3.75 -3.85 19.31
C ASP A 225 4.41 -3.80 17.93
N VAL A 226 3.57 -3.65 16.91
CA VAL A 226 3.98 -3.59 15.51
C VAL A 226 3.74 -2.16 15.02
N PRO A 227 4.80 -1.37 14.69
CA PRO A 227 4.60 0.00 14.25
C PRO A 227 3.87 0.06 12.91
N THR A 228 3.04 1.08 12.71
CA THR A 228 2.35 1.36 11.44
C THR A 228 2.49 2.81 11.04
N VAL A 229 2.38 3.08 9.73
CA VAL A 229 2.31 4.44 9.18
C VAL A 229 0.85 4.77 8.87
N ALA A 230 0.40 5.92 9.32
CA ALA A 230 -0.97 6.39 9.16
C ALA A 230 -1.02 7.92 9.06
N SER A 231 -2.17 8.50 8.74
CA SER A 231 -2.41 9.92 8.95
C SER A 231 -2.75 10.21 10.42
N GLU A 232 -2.47 11.43 10.88
CA GLU A 232 -2.90 11.90 12.20
C GLU A 232 -4.42 11.74 12.37
N GLN A 233 -5.18 12.00 11.32
CA GLN A 233 -6.63 11.83 11.31
C GLN A 233 -7.04 10.38 11.60
N GLN A 234 -6.43 9.41 10.91
CA GLN A 234 -6.68 7.98 11.13
C GLN A 234 -6.34 7.57 12.55
N TYR A 235 -5.20 8.02 13.07
CA TYR A 235 -4.79 7.76 14.45
C TYR A 235 -5.80 8.33 15.47
N LEU A 236 -6.21 9.59 15.32
CA LEU A 236 -7.20 10.21 16.20
C LEU A 236 -8.58 9.55 16.08
N SER A 237 -8.97 9.10 14.89
CA SER A 237 -10.20 8.34 14.67
C SER A 237 -10.15 6.99 15.39
N PHE A 238 -9.03 6.26 15.30
CA PHE A 238 -8.83 5.00 15.99
C PHE A 238 -8.93 5.17 17.52
N LEU A 239 -8.29 6.20 18.09
CA LEU A 239 -8.34 6.47 19.53
C LEU A 239 -9.76 6.78 20.02
N ARG A 240 -10.58 7.49 19.24
CA ARG A 240 -11.99 7.75 19.60
C ARG A 240 -12.79 6.44 19.71
N GLY A 241 -12.54 5.47 18.85
CA GLY A 241 -13.16 4.15 18.90
C GLY A 241 -12.56 3.21 19.94
N ASN A 242 -11.34 3.51 20.43
CA ASN A 242 -10.57 2.66 21.34
C ASN A 242 -9.96 3.45 22.50
N PRO A 243 -10.77 3.94 23.47
CA PRO A 243 -10.29 4.82 24.54
C PRO A 243 -9.21 4.21 25.44
N GLY A 244 -9.10 2.88 25.49
CA GLY A 244 -8.07 2.15 26.27
C GLY A 244 -6.78 1.89 25.50
N SER A 245 -6.64 2.37 24.26
CA SER A 245 -5.44 2.18 23.44
C SER A 245 -4.22 2.90 24.04
N ARG A 246 -3.07 2.22 24.01
CA ARG A 246 -1.76 2.77 24.40
C ARG A 246 -0.93 3.23 23.21
N LEU A 247 -1.52 3.29 22.03
CA LEU A 247 -0.83 3.73 20.83
C LEU A 247 -0.43 5.21 20.96
N MET A 248 0.76 5.51 20.50
CA MET A 248 1.30 6.87 20.37
C MET A 248 1.59 7.16 18.90
N ALA A 249 1.43 8.40 18.50
CA ALA A 249 1.84 8.89 17.19
C ALA A 249 3.11 9.75 17.32
N LYS A 250 4.05 9.56 16.40
CA LYS A 250 5.29 10.32 16.32
C LYS A 250 5.52 10.82 14.89
N VAL A 251 5.99 12.03 14.77
CA VAL A 251 6.55 12.59 13.54
C VAL A 251 8.07 12.44 13.62
N PRO A 252 8.75 11.97 12.57
CA PRO A 252 10.22 11.98 12.52
C PRO A 252 10.79 13.37 12.74
N ALA A 253 11.95 13.47 13.40
CA ALA A 253 12.56 14.75 13.75
C ALA A 253 12.88 15.64 12.54
N GLU A 254 13.13 15.04 11.36
CA GLU A 254 13.35 15.77 10.11
C GLU A 254 12.09 16.40 9.53
N GLY A 255 10.90 16.02 10.01
CA GLY A 255 9.61 16.48 9.51
C GLY A 255 8.77 15.35 8.89
N THR A 256 7.63 15.72 8.29
CA THR A 256 6.68 14.77 7.70
C THR A 256 6.03 15.27 6.42
N VAL A 257 5.46 14.33 5.66
CA VAL A 257 4.61 14.62 4.51
C VAL A 257 3.22 15.03 5.00
N MET A 258 2.69 16.13 4.44
CA MET A 258 1.35 16.62 4.70
C MET A 258 0.39 16.12 3.62
N LEU A 259 -0.62 15.37 3.98
CA LEU A 259 -1.74 15.06 3.10
C LEU A 259 -2.62 16.31 3.01
N THR A 260 -2.89 16.80 1.81
CA THR A 260 -3.52 18.11 1.59
C THR A 260 -4.95 18.05 1.08
N TYR A 261 -5.46 16.89 0.78
CA TYR A 261 -6.82 16.68 0.27
C TYR A 261 -7.24 17.68 -0.83
N PRO A 262 -6.58 17.66 -1.99
CA PRO A 262 -6.89 18.55 -3.09
C PRO A 262 -8.26 18.21 -3.72
N LEU A 263 -9.02 19.24 -4.10
CA LEU A 263 -10.26 19.08 -4.86
C LEU A 263 -9.98 19.22 -6.35
N VAL A 264 -10.21 18.15 -7.09
CA VAL A 264 -9.95 18.03 -8.53
C VAL A 264 -11.27 18.00 -9.28
N ASN A 265 -11.41 18.80 -10.32
CA ASN A 265 -12.50 18.76 -11.26
C ASN A 265 -12.23 17.67 -12.31
N THR A 266 -13.00 16.60 -12.24
CA THR A 266 -12.92 15.43 -13.12
C THR A 266 -14.08 15.36 -14.12
N ALA A 267 -14.95 16.38 -14.11
CA ALA A 267 -16.15 16.43 -14.94
C ALA A 267 -15.83 16.37 -16.44
N GLN A 268 -16.75 15.77 -17.19
CA GLN A 268 -16.74 15.82 -18.65
C GLN A 268 -16.84 17.26 -19.15
N GLN A 269 -16.36 17.53 -20.37
CA GLN A 269 -16.24 18.86 -20.94
C GLN A 269 -17.51 19.71 -20.80
N ALA A 270 -18.69 19.13 -21.05
CA ALA A 270 -19.97 19.83 -20.98
C ALA A 270 -20.36 20.29 -19.55
N ARG A 271 -19.81 19.66 -18.52
CA ARG A 271 -20.11 19.95 -17.10
C ARG A 271 -18.96 20.64 -16.35
N ARG A 272 -17.82 20.82 -17.01
CA ARG A 272 -16.57 21.27 -16.37
C ARG A 272 -16.71 22.63 -15.67
N ASP A 273 -17.28 23.62 -16.33
CA ASP A 273 -17.49 24.94 -15.73
C ASP A 273 -18.50 24.92 -14.57
N LEU A 274 -19.50 24.06 -14.68
CA LEU A 274 -20.49 23.85 -13.63
C LEU A 274 -19.83 23.22 -12.40
N ALA A 275 -19.08 22.15 -12.60
CA ALA A 275 -18.34 21.46 -11.54
C ALA A 275 -17.30 22.38 -10.88
N ALA A 276 -16.62 23.22 -11.66
CA ALA A 276 -15.67 24.19 -11.12
C ALA A 276 -16.36 25.22 -10.20
N ARG A 277 -17.55 25.74 -10.58
CA ARG A 277 -18.30 26.66 -9.72
C ARG A 277 -18.79 25.97 -8.45
N ALA A 278 -19.33 24.74 -8.58
CA ALA A 278 -19.79 23.97 -7.45
C ALA A 278 -18.61 23.61 -6.50
N GLY A 279 -17.48 23.22 -7.06
CA GLY A 279 -16.28 22.93 -6.27
C GLY A 279 -15.82 24.13 -5.44
N ARG A 280 -15.79 25.34 -6.01
CA ARG A 280 -15.47 26.56 -5.25
C ARG A 280 -16.42 26.79 -4.09
N ARG A 281 -17.73 26.58 -4.27
CA ARG A 281 -18.73 26.71 -3.18
C ARG A 281 -18.51 25.68 -2.08
N LEU A 282 -18.11 24.46 -2.45
CA LEU A 282 -17.78 23.42 -1.48
C LEU A 282 -16.53 23.81 -0.66
N VAL A 283 -15.50 24.34 -1.31
CA VAL A 283 -14.26 24.83 -0.67
C VAL A 283 -14.57 26.00 0.28
N GLU A 284 -15.31 27.01 -0.17
CA GLU A 284 -15.74 28.14 0.67
C GLU A 284 -16.48 27.67 1.93
N SER A 285 -17.33 26.64 1.80
CA SER A 285 -18.03 26.04 2.93
C SER A 285 -17.08 25.30 3.87
N ALA A 286 -16.10 24.58 3.35
CA ALA A 286 -15.09 23.88 4.16
C ALA A 286 -14.19 24.86 4.92
N GLU A 287 -13.81 25.97 4.30
CA GLU A 287 -12.98 27.02 4.88
C GLU A 287 -13.74 27.95 5.84
N SER A 288 -15.07 27.88 5.90
CA SER A 288 -15.86 28.60 6.87
C SER A 288 -15.52 28.19 8.31
N ILE A 289 -15.84 29.05 9.30
CA ILE A 289 -15.65 28.74 10.73
C ILE A 289 -16.33 27.40 11.07
N SER A 290 -17.56 27.17 10.58
CA SER A 290 -18.30 25.93 10.83
C SER A 290 -17.66 24.74 10.12
N GLY A 291 -17.21 24.90 8.87
CA GLY A 291 -16.55 23.84 8.11
C GLY A 291 -15.24 23.40 8.75
N ARG A 292 -14.38 24.35 9.13
CA ARG A 292 -13.15 24.05 9.86
C ARG A 292 -13.41 23.35 11.20
N LYS A 293 -14.42 23.77 11.93
CA LYS A 293 -14.82 23.10 13.18
C LYS A 293 -15.23 21.66 12.94
N ILE A 294 -16.03 21.38 11.92
CA ILE A 294 -16.43 20.01 11.55
C ILE A 294 -15.21 19.15 11.19
N LEU A 295 -14.29 19.68 10.39
CA LEU A 295 -13.05 18.98 10.02
C LEU A 295 -12.20 18.66 11.27
N ASN A 296 -11.99 19.65 12.15
CA ASN A 296 -11.20 19.50 13.36
C ASN A 296 -11.80 18.46 14.33
N GLU A 297 -13.12 18.45 14.51
CA GLU A 297 -13.83 17.45 15.34
C GLU A 297 -13.64 16.01 14.80
N LYS A 298 -13.43 15.87 13.49
CA LYS A 298 -13.17 14.56 12.86
C LYS A 298 -11.68 14.23 12.75
N GLY A 299 -10.80 15.08 13.30
CA GLY A 299 -9.36 14.85 13.37
C GLY A 299 -8.59 15.34 12.14
N PHE A 300 -9.21 16.11 11.26
CA PHE A 300 -8.52 16.81 10.18
C PHE A 300 -8.05 18.18 10.66
N ARG A 301 -6.93 18.63 10.15
CA ARG A 301 -6.49 20.02 10.22
C ARG A 301 -7.16 20.82 9.13
N SER A 302 -7.24 22.13 9.29
CA SER A 302 -7.67 23.05 8.23
C SER A 302 -6.73 22.96 7.01
N ALA A 303 -7.11 23.55 5.89
CA ALA A 303 -6.33 23.54 4.65
C ALA A 303 -4.91 24.09 4.82
N ASP A 304 -4.71 25.02 5.75
CA ASP A 304 -3.42 25.63 6.11
C ASP A 304 -2.58 24.83 7.13
N GLY A 305 -3.03 23.64 7.52
CA GLY A 305 -2.34 22.77 8.49
C GLY A 305 -2.60 23.09 9.95
N THR A 306 -3.50 24.07 10.24
CA THR A 306 -3.82 24.51 11.61
C THR A 306 -5.09 23.86 12.16
N GLY A 307 -5.44 24.14 13.39
CA GLY A 307 -6.71 23.81 14.04
C GLY A 307 -6.60 22.73 15.12
N ILE A 308 -5.84 21.67 14.90
CA ILE A 308 -5.60 20.59 15.89
C ILE A 308 -4.14 20.18 15.90
N GLY A 309 -3.74 19.45 16.95
CA GLY A 309 -2.37 18.92 17.09
C GLY A 309 -1.31 20.01 17.25
N SER A 310 -0.06 19.59 17.38
CA SER A 310 1.10 20.48 17.40
C SER A 310 1.56 20.84 16.00
N ALA A 311 2.21 21.99 15.83
CA ALA A 311 2.87 22.33 14.57
C ALA A 311 3.89 21.25 14.18
N VAL A 312 3.98 20.93 12.91
CA VAL A 312 4.92 19.95 12.37
C VAL A 312 5.76 20.57 11.26
N THR A 313 7.00 20.16 11.15
CA THR A 313 7.83 20.50 9.99
C THR A 313 7.33 19.71 8.79
N VAL A 314 6.93 20.40 7.72
CA VAL A 314 6.45 19.75 6.48
C VAL A 314 7.64 19.56 5.55
N LEU A 315 7.84 18.32 5.11
CA LEU A 315 8.80 18.00 4.07
C LEU A 315 8.18 18.33 2.71
N THR A 316 8.82 19.21 1.96
CA THR A 316 8.45 19.54 0.59
C THR A 316 9.43 18.88 -0.37
N PHE A 317 8.92 18.20 -1.37
CA PHE A 317 9.70 17.65 -2.45
C PHE A 317 8.86 17.67 -3.73
N ASP A 318 9.24 18.50 -4.69
CA ASP A 318 8.40 18.84 -5.85
C ASP A 318 8.75 18.04 -7.10
N ASP A 319 9.88 17.32 -7.12
CA ASP A 319 10.27 16.48 -8.26
C ASP A 319 9.48 15.17 -8.25
N THR A 320 8.33 15.24 -8.91
CA THR A 320 7.41 14.12 -9.01
C THR A 320 7.97 12.96 -9.84
N ALA A 321 8.86 13.22 -10.80
CA ALA A 321 9.47 12.16 -11.60
C ALA A 321 10.39 11.27 -10.75
N VAL A 322 11.13 11.87 -9.81
CA VAL A 322 11.97 11.11 -8.86
C VAL A 322 11.10 10.28 -7.91
N ILE A 323 9.96 10.82 -7.44
CA ILE A 323 9.01 10.05 -6.61
C ILE A 323 8.46 8.87 -7.42
N ASP A 324 8.02 9.08 -8.65
CA ASP A 324 7.45 8.02 -9.50
C ASP A 324 8.50 6.94 -9.79
N LYS A 325 9.76 7.31 -10.03
CA LYS A 325 10.88 6.35 -10.19
C LYS A 325 11.12 5.56 -8.89
N ALA A 326 11.08 6.20 -7.72
CA ALA A 326 11.22 5.52 -6.43
C ALA A 326 10.07 4.52 -6.19
N LEU A 327 8.83 4.87 -6.57
CA LEU A 327 7.68 3.98 -6.49
C LEU A 327 7.78 2.80 -7.45
N GLN A 328 8.28 3.01 -8.67
CA GLN A 328 8.54 1.92 -9.61
C GLN A 328 9.57 0.94 -9.02
N ASN A 329 10.67 1.46 -8.48
CA ASN A 329 11.68 0.64 -7.81
C ASN A 329 11.07 -0.13 -6.63
N TRP A 330 10.23 0.52 -5.81
CA TRP A 330 9.54 -0.14 -4.70
C TRP A 330 8.64 -1.30 -5.19
N GLN A 331 7.95 -1.19 -6.32
CA GLN A 331 7.17 -2.30 -6.89
C GLN A 331 8.02 -3.53 -7.18
N ILE A 332 9.25 -3.32 -7.68
CA ILE A 332 10.19 -4.41 -7.95
C ILE A 332 10.62 -5.07 -6.63
N PHE A 333 10.99 -4.27 -5.61
CA PHE A 333 11.33 -4.79 -4.28
C PHE A 333 10.18 -5.53 -3.59
N ALA A 334 8.96 -5.16 -3.91
CA ALA A 334 7.77 -5.77 -3.35
C ALA A 334 7.40 -7.12 -3.99
N ILE A 335 8.13 -7.61 -5.00
CA ILE A 335 7.90 -8.94 -5.56
C ILE A 335 8.41 -9.98 -4.54
N PRO A 336 7.57 -10.94 -4.11
CA PRO A 336 8.00 -11.95 -3.16
C PRO A 336 9.13 -12.81 -3.72
N THR A 337 10.10 -13.12 -2.88
CA THR A 337 11.21 -14.00 -3.25
C THR A 337 10.80 -15.46 -3.20
N ARG A 338 11.16 -16.25 -4.22
CA ARG A 338 11.15 -17.70 -4.20
C ARG A 338 12.57 -18.18 -4.44
N MET A 339 13.12 -18.92 -3.46
CA MET A 339 14.54 -19.27 -3.44
C MET A 339 14.74 -20.75 -3.05
N LEU A 340 15.66 -21.38 -3.75
CA LEU A 340 16.24 -22.67 -3.34
C LEU A 340 17.65 -22.41 -2.83
N GLU A 341 17.81 -22.52 -1.53
CA GLU A 341 19.12 -22.51 -0.86
C GLU A 341 19.81 -23.84 -1.07
N VAL A 342 21.06 -23.82 -1.54
CA VAL A 342 21.87 -25.01 -1.85
C VAL A 342 23.21 -24.86 -1.15
N LEU A 343 23.38 -25.57 -0.02
CA LEU A 343 24.49 -25.37 0.89
C LEU A 343 25.50 -26.52 0.80
N ASP A 344 26.76 -26.16 0.61
CA ASP A 344 27.90 -27.07 0.62
C ASP A 344 28.08 -27.71 1.99
N THR A 345 28.23 -29.03 2.03
CA THR A 345 28.49 -29.81 3.21
C THR A 345 29.71 -30.72 3.01
N SER A 346 30.61 -30.35 2.09
CA SER A 346 31.90 -31.04 1.87
C SER A 346 32.83 -30.96 3.08
N GLY A 347 33.92 -31.69 3.03
CA GLY A 347 34.88 -31.76 4.14
C GLY A 347 35.60 -30.45 4.44
N SER A 348 35.88 -29.63 3.42
CA SER A 348 36.50 -28.30 3.51
C SER A 348 35.73 -27.33 4.39
N MET A 349 34.39 -27.45 4.45
CA MET A 349 33.54 -26.64 5.31
C MET A 349 33.83 -26.75 6.81
N ARG A 350 34.63 -27.76 7.25
CA ARG A 350 35.12 -27.87 8.63
C ARG A 350 36.29 -26.94 8.92
N THR A 351 36.95 -26.40 7.91
CA THR A 351 38.08 -25.47 8.07
C THR A 351 37.69 -24.32 8.97
N ARG A 352 38.50 -24.04 9.99
CA ARG A 352 38.26 -22.96 10.96
C ARG A 352 38.92 -21.66 10.50
N THR A 353 38.17 -20.57 10.59
CA THR A 353 38.65 -19.24 10.30
C THR A 353 38.14 -18.32 11.42
N GLY A 354 39.03 -17.64 12.14
CA GLY A 354 38.63 -16.69 13.19
C GLY A 354 37.87 -17.33 14.37
N GLY A 355 38.14 -18.61 14.69
CA GLY A 355 37.54 -19.29 15.86
C GLY A 355 36.28 -20.12 15.56
N ALA A 356 35.62 -19.93 14.40
CA ALA A 356 34.49 -20.74 13.95
C ALA A 356 34.80 -21.51 12.66
N SER A 357 34.10 -22.60 12.37
CA SER A 357 34.20 -23.27 11.07
C SER A 357 33.48 -22.49 9.97
N ARG A 358 33.87 -22.69 8.70
CA ARG A 358 33.18 -22.13 7.54
C ARG A 358 31.69 -22.50 7.56
N ALA A 359 31.37 -23.74 7.91
CA ALA A 359 30.01 -24.23 8.05
C ALA A 359 29.21 -23.46 9.13
N GLU A 360 29.78 -23.22 10.32
CA GLU A 360 29.15 -22.43 11.38
C GLU A 360 28.85 -21.00 10.90
N LEU A 361 29.80 -20.41 10.19
CA LEU A 361 29.68 -19.05 9.67
C LEU A 361 28.62 -18.95 8.57
N VAL A 362 28.56 -19.93 7.66
CA VAL A 362 27.52 -20.04 6.64
C VAL A 362 26.15 -20.25 7.28
N ALA A 363 26.05 -21.12 8.30
CA ALA A 363 24.80 -21.34 9.02
C ALA A 363 24.28 -20.07 9.68
N GLU A 364 25.13 -19.31 10.35
CA GLU A 364 24.75 -18.06 11.01
C GLU A 364 24.30 -17.01 9.99
N ALA A 365 25.05 -16.84 8.90
CA ALA A 365 24.75 -15.89 7.85
C ALA A 365 23.45 -16.24 7.10
N THR A 366 23.25 -17.51 6.73
CA THR A 366 22.05 -17.97 6.04
C THR A 366 20.82 -17.82 6.93
N VAL A 367 20.92 -18.20 8.22
CA VAL A 367 19.83 -17.99 9.18
C VAL A 367 19.53 -16.49 9.37
N GLY A 368 20.58 -15.66 9.46
CA GLY A 368 20.41 -14.19 9.50
C GLY A 368 19.75 -13.65 8.24
N GLY A 369 20.08 -14.19 7.06
CA GLY A 369 19.42 -13.87 5.79
C GLY A 369 17.94 -14.22 5.77
N LEU A 370 17.57 -15.38 6.32
CA LEU A 370 16.16 -15.77 6.45
C LEU A 370 15.33 -14.76 7.29
N GLU A 371 15.94 -14.12 8.29
CA GLU A 371 15.24 -13.11 9.11
C GLU A 371 14.98 -11.81 8.36
N LEU A 372 15.76 -11.53 7.31
CA LEU A 372 15.56 -10.35 6.45
C LEU A 372 14.43 -10.56 5.43
N LEU A 373 14.11 -11.80 5.08
CA LEU A 373 13.05 -12.10 4.11
C LEU A 373 11.67 -11.91 4.73
N GLY A 374 10.71 -11.41 3.95
CA GLY A 374 9.31 -11.31 4.34
C GLY A 374 8.68 -12.70 4.57
N ASN A 375 7.59 -12.76 5.33
CA ASN A 375 6.90 -14.01 5.64
C ASN A 375 6.33 -14.74 4.40
N SER A 376 6.04 -14.00 3.34
CA SER A 376 5.56 -14.53 2.06
C SER A 376 6.65 -15.15 1.19
N ALA A 377 7.93 -14.90 1.49
CA ALA A 377 9.02 -15.52 0.75
C ALA A 377 8.92 -17.05 0.84
N LYS A 378 9.19 -17.70 -0.29
CA LYS A 378 9.15 -19.15 -0.42
C LYS A 378 10.58 -19.68 -0.46
N VAL A 379 11.01 -20.42 0.54
CA VAL A 379 12.39 -20.91 0.63
C VAL A 379 12.40 -22.41 0.81
N GLY A 380 13.26 -23.08 0.03
CA GLY A 380 13.61 -24.50 0.16
C GLY A 380 15.08 -24.66 0.55
N LEU A 381 15.46 -25.83 1.00
CA LEU A 381 16.82 -26.15 1.40
C LEU A 381 17.29 -27.45 0.79
N TRP A 382 18.38 -27.38 0.05
CA TRP A 382 19.20 -28.53 -0.34
C TRP A 382 20.56 -28.45 0.34
N ILE A 383 21.17 -29.60 0.57
CA ILE A 383 22.59 -29.73 0.92
C ILE A 383 23.28 -30.54 -0.16
N PHE A 384 24.58 -30.30 -0.37
CA PHE A 384 25.31 -31.02 -1.39
C PHE A 384 26.74 -31.41 -0.98
N GLY A 385 27.31 -32.28 -1.75
CA GLY A 385 28.63 -32.91 -1.68
C GLY A 385 28.57 -34.21 -2.46
N ILE A 386 29.71 -34.79 -2.86
CA ILE A 386 29.76 -36.00 -3.68
C ILE A 386 28.90 -37.10 -3.06
N ASN A 387 27.97 -37.67 -3.84
CA ASN A 387 27.04 -38.73 -3.45
C ASN A 387 26.17 -38.44 -2.21
N LYS A 388 25.91 -37.19 -1.88
CA LYS A 388 25.14 -36.77 -0.69
C LYS A 388 23.70 -37.26 -0.69
N GLY A 389 23.10 -37.40 -1.85
CA GLY A 389 21.75 -37.94 -2.05
C GLY A 389 21.70 -39.43 -2.32
N GLY A 390 22.83 -40.12 -2.33
CA GLY A 390 23.02 -41.51 -2.75
C GLY A 390 23.97 -41.60 -3.95
N LYS A 391 24.38 -42.81 -4.35
CA LYS A 391 25.30 -43.03 -5.47
C LYS A 391 24.86 -42.28 -6.74
N GLY A 392 25.74 -41.46 -7.30
CA GLY A 392 25.50 -40.66 -8.50
C GLY A 392 24.52 -39.49 -8.31
N LYS A 393 24.27 -39.06 -7.06
CA LYS A 393 23.44 -37.92 -6.76
C LYS A 393 24.09 -37.06 -5.66
N ASP A 394 24.61 -35.91 -6.03
CA ASP A 394 25.42 -35.06 -5.16
C ASP A 394 24.59 -34.16 -4.24
N TRP A 395 23.31 -34.07 -4.41
CA TRP A 395 22.43 -33.22 -3.62
C TRP A 395 21.32 -33.98 -2.91
N LYS A 396 20.89 -33.42 -1.79
CA LYS A 396 19.76 -33.93 -1.01
C LYS A 396 18.81 -32.79 -0.63
N GLU A 397 17.52 -32.92 -0.95
CA GLU A 397 16.48 -32.05 -0.43
C GLU A 397 16.30 -32.27 1.06
N VAL A 398 16.46 -31.21 1.85
CA VAL A 398 16.31 -31.19 3.31
C VAL A 398 14.96 -30.57 3.70
N ALA A 399 14.53 -29.56 2.94
CA ALA A 399 13.22 -28.94 3.09
C ALA A 399 12.66 -28.49 1.73
N PRO A 400 11.38 -28.74 1.45
CA PRO A 400 10.73 -28.27 0.22
C PRO A 400 10.55 -26.75 0.23
N ILE A 401 10.43 -26.16 -0.97
CA ILE A 401 10.14 -24.73 -1.12
C ILE A 401 8.73 -24.43 -0.61
N ARG A 402 8.61 -23.64 0.46
CA ARG A 402 7.36 -23.22 1.09
C ARG A 402 7.47 -21.81 1.61
N ARG A 403 6.32 -21.16 1.82
CA ARG A 403 6.28 -19.84 2.48
C ARG A 403 6.90 -19.92 3.88
N LEU A 404 7.62 -18.87 4.26
CA LEU A 404 8.30 -18.83 5.57
C LEU A 404 7.30 -18.77 6.74
N ASP A 405 6.07 -18.29 6.52
CA ASP A 405 5.01 -18.27 7.54
C ASP A 405 4.17 -19.55 7.58
N ASP A 406 4.31 -20.47 6.62
CA ASP A 406 3.60 -21.75 6.64
C ASP A 406 3.88 -22.51 7.94
N ARG A 407 2.82 -23.02 8.53
CA ARG A 407 2.91 -23.86 9.76
C ARG A 407 2.85 -25.33 9.41
N SER A 408 3.80 -26.08 9.94
CA SER A 408 3.83 -27.54 9.87
C SER A 408 4.39 -28.09 11.18
N ALA A 409 3.76 -29.10 11.73
CA ALA A 409 4.18 -29.74 13.00
C ALA A 409 4.39 -28.72 14.17
N GLY A 410 3.51 -27.73 14.28
CA GLY A 410 3.53 -26.74 15.38
C GLY A 410 4.50 -25.57 15.21
N SER A 411 5.40 -25.59 14.23
CA SER A 411 6.38 -24.51 14.00
C SER A 411 6.19 -23.84 12.63
N ARG A 412 6.63 -22.58 12.50
CA ARG A 412 6.72 -21.90 11.22
C ARG A 412 7.87 -22.46 10.39
N HIS A 413 7.70 -22.47 9.06
CA HIS A 413 8.72 -22.95 8.13
C HIS A 413 10.07 -22.23 8.31
N ARG A 414 10.08 -20.92 8.55
CA ARG A 414 11.29 -20.15 8.89
C ARG A 414 12.09 -20.76 10.04
N ALA A 415 11.44 -21.02 11.18
CA ALA A 415 12.09 -21.58 12.35
C ALA A 415 12.60 -23.00 12.08
N ARG A 416 11.84 -23.79 11.31
CA ARG A 416 12.23 -25.13 10.87
C ARG A 416 13.45 -25.09 9.96
N LEU A 417 13.48 -24.20 8.96
CA LEU A 417 14.65 -24.01 8.08
C LEU A 417 15.90 -23.65 8.89
N ALA A 418 15.78 -22.66 9.80
CA ALA A 418 16.91 -22.27 10.66
C ALA A 418 17.47 -23.45 11.46
N ALA A 419 16.61 -24.29 12.03
CA ALA A 419 17.05 -25.50 12.74
C ALA A 419 17.71 -26.52 11.81
N LEU A 420 17.16 -26.74 10.61
CA LEU A 420 17.70 -27.67 9.63
C LEU A 420 19.04 -27.20 9.05
N ILE A 421 19.21 -25.90 8.80
CA ILE A 421 20.50 -25.31 8.37
C ILE A 421 21.57 -25.54 9.43
N ARG A 422 21.30 -25.17 10.70
CA ARG A 422 22.27 -25.40 11.79
C ARG A 422 22.63 -26.87 11.92
N LYS A 423 21.65 -27.77 11.85
CA LYS A 423 21.90 -29.22 11.92
C LYS A 423 22.71 -29.73 10.74
N ALA A 424 22.42 -29.28 9.51
CA ALA A 424 23.15 -29.70 8.32
C ALA A 424 24.63 -29.28 8.39
N MET A 425 24.86 -28.05 8.90
CA MET A 425 26.21 -27.47 9.03
C MET A 425 26.99 -27.97 10.25
N SER A 426 26.38 -28.69 11.20
CA SER A 426 27.08 -29.33 12.32
C SER A 426 27.33 -30.82 12.08
N ASP A 427 26.31 -31.57 11.63
CA ASP A 427 26.29 -33.03 11.76
C ASP A 427 26.71 -33.77 10.48
N LYS A 428 26.71 -33.12 9.32
CA LYS A 428 26.76 -33.84 8.03
C LYS A 428 27.89 -33.41 7.10
N LEU A 429 28.91 -32.78 7.63
CA LEU A 429 30.08 -32.37 6.85
C LEU A 429 30.95 -33.58 6.45
N GLY A 430 31.40 -33.60 5.20
CA GLY A 430 32.32 -34.60 4.69
C GLY A 430 32.10 -34.96 3.23
N GLY A 431 33.08 -35.64 2.64
CA GLY A 431 33.16 -35.91 1.20
C GLY A 431 33.72 -34.72 0.43
N GLY A 432 33.85 -34.87 -0.87
CA GLY A 432 34.25 -33.81 -1.79
C GLY A 432 33.06 -32.96 -2.28
N THR A 433 33.36 -31.95 -3.06
CA THR A 433 32.41 -30.95 -3.56
C THR A 433 31.85 -31.34 -4.93
N GLY A 434 30.61 -31.77 -5.01
CA GLY A 434 29.87 -32.05 -6.27
C GLY A 434 29.10 -30.84 -6.73
N LEU A 435 29.78 -29.78 -7.20
CA LEU A 435 29.20 -28.47 -7.47
C LEU A 435 28.38 -28.43 -8.75
N TYR A 436 28.91 -28.97 -9.86
CA TYR A 436 28.31 -28.72 -11.18
C TYR A 436 27.02 -29.49 -11.40
N ASP A 437 26.97 -30.78 -11.07
CA ASP A 437 25.75 -31.58 -11.18
C ASP A 437 24.63 -31.06 -10.25
N THR A 438 25.03 -30.63 -9.04
CA THR A 438 24.11 -30.02 -8.07
C THR A 438 23.54 -28.71 -8.60
N THR A 439 24.39 -27.86 -9.19
CA THR A 439 23.96 -26.58 -9.78
C THR A 439 22.93 -26.79 -10.88
N LEU A 440 23.21 -27.71 -11.80
CA LEU A 440 22.30 -28.04 -12.89
C LEU A 440 20.97 -28.60 -12.39
N ALA A 441 21.03 -29.49 -11.42
CA ALA A 441 19.81 -30.08 -10.83
C ALA A 441 18.96 -29.05 -10.10
N ALA A 442 19.59 -28.16 -9.34
CA ALA A 442 18.89 -27.07 -8.64
C ALA A 442 18.24 -26.10 -9.62
N TYR A 443 18.95 -25.73 -10.69
CA TYR A 443 18.41 -24.88 -11.74
C TYR A 443 17.21 -25.53 -12.45
N LYS A 444 17.32 -26.78 -12.89
CA LYS A 444 16.22 -27.55 -13.50
C LYS A 444 15.02 -27.60 -12.55
N ARG A 445 15.23 -27.85 -11.25
CA ARG A 445 14.15 -27.85 -10.24
C ARG A 445 13.40 -26.52 -10.21
N MET A 446 14.11 -25.39 -10.30
CA MET A 446 13.48 -24.08 -10.27
C MET A 446 12.75 -23.76 -11.57
N VAL A 447 13.28 -24.18 -12.72
CA VAL A 447 12.61 -24.05 -14.05
C VAL A 447 11.33 -24.89 -14.09
N ASP A 448 11.39 -26.16 -13.68
CA ASP A 448 10.26 -27.10 -13.70
C ASP A 448 9.09 -26.64 -12.81
N THR A 449 9.42 -25.96 -11.73
CA THR A 449 8.45 -25.47 -10.73
C THR A 449 8.32 -23.96 -10.72
N TYR A 450 8.58 -23.30 -11.83
CA TYR A 450 8.56 -21.83 -11.95
C TYR A 450 7.27 -21.21 -11.42
N ASP A 451 7.40 -20.12 -10.68
CA ASP A 451 6.27 -19.36 -10.14
C ASP A 451 6.31 -17.92 -10.69
N PRO A 452 5.39 -17.56 -11.60
CA PRO A 452 5.39 -16.24 -12.24
C PRO A 452 5.07 -15.08 -11.30
N THR A 453 4.60 -15.36 -10.08
CA THR A 453 4.25 -14.33 -9.08
C THR A 453 5.39 -13.97 -8.14
N THR A 454 6.57 -14.55 -8.35
CA THR A 454 7.74 -14.41 -7.48
C THR A 454 9.02 -14.22 -8.31
N THR A 455 10.08 -13.66 -7.72
CA THR A 455 11.41 -13.90 -8.26
C THR A 455 11.79 -15.37 -8.07
N ASN A 456 12.49 -15.97 -9.03
CA ASN A 456 12.89 -17.38 -8.93
C ASN A 456 14.43 -17.46 -8.90
N THR A 457 15.01 -17.85 -7.76
CA THR A 457 16.45 -17.80 -7.52
C THR A 457 16.98 -19.12 -6.95
N VAL A 458 18.12 -19.59 -7.47
CA VAL A 458 18.95 -20.60 -6.83
C VAL A 458 20.09 -19.87 -6.11
N ALA A 459 20.20 -20.03 -4.80
CA ALA A 459 21.33 -19.50 -4.02
C ALA A 459 22.28 -20.66 -3.67
N ILE A 460 23.48 -20.66 -4.28
CA ILE A 460 24.49 -21.69 -4.06
C ILE A 460 25.59 -21.12 -3.18
N VAL A 461 25.90 -21.81 -2.09
CA VAL A 461 26.98 -21.44 -1.16
C VAL A 461 27.98 -22.56 -1.08
N THR A 462 29.24 -22.29 -1.42
CA THR A 462 30.35 -23.26 -1.40
C THR A 462 31.65 -22.59 -0.98
N ASP A 463 32.57 -23.34 -0.40
CA ASP A 463 33.91 -22.88 -0.05
C ASP A 463 35.02 -23.48 -0.94
N GLY A 464 34.61 -24.29 -1.94
CA GLY A 464 35.58 -25.06 -2.75
C GLY A 464 35.32 -25.00 -4.25
N LYS A 465 36.16 -25.75 -4.97
CA LYS A 465 36.05 -26.07 -6.39
C LYS A 465 35.25 -27.35 -6.57
N ASN A 466 34.77 -27.60 -7.80
CA ASN A 466 34.22 -28.92 -8.09
C ASN A 466 35.31 -30.00 -7.98
N GLU A 467 35.08 -31.01 -7.16
CA GLU A 467 36.01 -32.12 -6.91
C GLU A 467 35.49 -33.46 -7.43
N ASP A 468 34.27 -33.49 -7.97
CA ASP A 468 33.69 -34.71 -8.49
C ASP A 468 34.22 -35.03 -9.91
N ALA A 469 35.00 -36.09 -10.03
CA ALA A 469 35.56 -36.54 -11.30
C ALA A 469 34.51 -37.16 -12.25
N ASP A 470 33.39 -37.63 -11.71
CA ASP A 470 32.29 -38.21 -12.47
C ASP A 470 31.22 -37.14 -12.88
N SER A 471 31.42 -35.89 -12.46
CA SER A 471 30.56 -34.74 -12.76
C SER A 471 30.72 -34.27 -14.20
N ILE A 472 29.67 -33.55 -14.72
CA ILE A 472 29.82 -32.78 -15.95
C ILE A 472 30.89 -31.71 -15.81
N THR A 473 31.48 -31.33 -16.94
CA THR A 473 32.46 -30.24 -16.98
C THR A 473 31.77 -28.86 -16.80
N LEU A 474 32.57 -27.83 -16.47
CA LEU A 474 32.06 -26.46 -16.38
C LEU A 474 31.43 -25.99 -17.71
N ASP A 475 32.07 -26.28 -18.82
CA ASP A 475 31.58 -25.85 -20.15
C ASP A 475 30.25 -26.55 -20.51
N GLU A 476 30.10 -27.82 -20.16
CA GLU A 476 28.84 -28.55 -20.30
C GLU A 476 27.75 -27.99 -19.40
N LEU A 477 28.06 -27.65 -18.13
CA LEU A 477 27.15 -26.97 -17.23
C LEU A 477 26.65 -25.64 -17.81
N LEU A 478 27.58 -24.77 -18.24
CA LEU A 478 27.26 -23.46 -18.81
C LEU A 478 26.39 -23.58 -20.08
N SER A 479 26.73 -24.54 -20.95
CA SER A 479 25.92 -24.83 -22.16
C SER A 479 24.49 -25.28 -21.81
N GLN A 480 24.35 -26.17 -20.84
CA GLN A 480 23.03 -26.64 -20.40
C GLN A 480 22.22 -25.55 -19.71
N LEU A 481 22.85 -24.74 -18.83
CA LEU A 481 22.19 -23.59 -18.20
C LEU A 481 21.69 -22.59 -19.26
N ALA A 482 22.52 -22.26 -20.26
CA ALA A 482 22.13 -21.36 -21.36
C ALA A 482 20.95 -21.91 -22.16
N SER A 483 20.93 -23.23 -22.43
CA SER A 483 19.84 -23.87 -23.19
C SER A 483 18.50 -23.92 -22.45
N LEU A 484 18.53 -23.88 -21.13
CA LEU A 484 17.35 -23.91 -20.25
C LEU A 484 16.77 -22.52 -19.96
N GLN A 485 17.45 -21.44 -20.40
CA GLN A 485 16.94 -20.10 -20.17
C GLN A 485 15.71 -19.80 -21.00
N ASP A 486 14.73 -19.18 -20.35
CA ASP A 486 13.53 -18.63 -20.96
C ASP A 486 13.35 -17.17 -20.48
N PRO A 487 13.50 -16.16 -21.36
CA PRO A 487 13.32 -14.76 -20.98
C PRO A 487 11.93 -14.45 -20.38
N GLY A 488 10.90 -15.21 -20.76
CA GLY A 488 9.55 -15.11 -20.19
C GLY A 488 9.39 -15.77 -18.83
N ARG A 489 10.38 -16.60 -18.43
CA ARG A 489 10.37 -17.37 -17.17
C ARG A 489 11.75 -17.35 -16.51
N PRO A 490 12.27 -16.17 -16.13
CA PRO A 490 13.64 -16.04 -15.65
C PRO A 490 13.88 -16.77 -14.33
N VAL A 491 14.91 -17.61 -14.32
CA VAL A 491 15.47 -18.23 -13.12
C VAL A 491 16.93 -17.78 -13.02
N ARG A 492 17.35 -17.23 -11.88
CA ARG A 492 18.70 -16.71 -11.67
C ARG A 492 19.48 -17.55 -10.69
N ILE A 493 20.80 -17.63 -10.87
CA ILE A 493 21.70 -18.24 -9.89
C ILE A 493 22.50 -17.14 -9.20
N VAL A 494 22.44 -17.12 -7.86
CA VAL A 494 23.34 -16.34 -7.01
C VAL A 494 24.35 -17.31 -6.43
N ALA A 495 25.61 -17.18 -6.84
CA ALA A 495 26.69 -18.06 -6.42
C ALA A 495 27.57 -17.37 -5.36
N ILE A 496 27.71 -17.94 -4.17
CA ILE A 496 28.46 -17.37 -3.05
C ILE A 496 29.63 -18.29 -2.70
N GLY A 497 30.83 -17.81 -2.95
CA GLY A 497 32.07 -18.44 -2.48
C GLY A 497 32.41 -17.98 -1.06
N VAL A 498 32.77 -18.89 -0.17
CA VAL A 498 33.02 -18.61 1.26
C VAL A 498 34.50 -18.84 1.58
N SER A 499 35.39 -18.25 0.92
CA SER A 499 36.83 -18.18 1.17
C SER A 499 37.57 -17.92 -0.16
N ASP A 500 38.87 -17.67 -0.06
CA ASP A 500 39.76 -17.57 -1.22
C ASP A 500 40.01 -18.91 -1.94
N GLU A 501 39.57 -20.04 -1.39
CA GLU A 501 39.69 -21.37 -2.01
C GLU A 501 38.55 -21.67 -2.98
N ALA A 502 37.44 -20.90 -2.93
CA ALA A 502 36.34 -21.00 -3.88
C ALA A 502 36.81 -20.65 -5.29
N ASP A 503 36.26 -21.35 -6.30
CA ASP A 503 36.55 -21.04 -7.71
C ASP A 503 35.75 -19.81 -8.18
N GLU A 504 36.29 -18.61 -7.90
CA GLU A 504 35.67 -17.34 -8.26
C GLU A 504 35.31 -17.27 -9.77
N SER A 505 36.18 -17.80 -10.64
CA SER A 505 35.95 -17.78 -12.08
C SER A 505 34.77 -18.66 -12.50
N ALA A 506 34.68 -19.89 -11.94
CA ALA A 506 33.56 -20.77 -12.23
C ALA A 506 32.25 -20.20 -11.66
N LEU A 507 32.24 -19.72 -10.39
CA LEU A 507 31.07 -19.14 -9.77
C LEU A 507 30.55 -17.91 -10.52
N ARG A 508 31.45 -17.05 -11.01
CA ARG A 508 31.11 -15.87 -11.81
C ARG A 508 30.42 -16.29 -13.12
N LYS A 509 31.01 -17.23 -13.88
CA LYS A 509 30.43 -17.72 -15.13
C LYS A 509 29.04 -18.35 -14.92
N ILE A 510 28.87 -19.13 -13.82
CA ILE A 510 27.60 -19.76 -13.45
C ILE A 510 26.53 -18.70 -13.14
N GLY A 511 26.88 -17.63 -12.42
CA GLY A 511 25.98 -16.53 -12.17
C GLY A 511 25.60 -15.80 -13.46
N GLU A 512 26.61 -15.33 -14.20
CA GLU A 512 26.45 -14.52 -15.41
C GLU A 512 25.59 -15.22 -16.48
N VAL A 513 25.82 -16.51 -16.73
CA VAL A 513 25.08 -17.26 -17.76
C VAL A 513 23.57 -17.30 -17.51
N THR A 514 23.12 -17.14 -16.26
CA THR A 514 21.70 -17.15 -15.90
C THR A 514 21.13 -15.74 -15.62
N GLY A 515 21.87 -14.67 -15.94
CA GLY A 515 21.51 -13.29 -15.58
C GLY A 515 21.50 -13.07 -14.05
N GLY A 516 22.22 -13.90 -13.30
CA GLY A 516 22.43 -13.76 -11.87
C GLY A 516 23.79 -13.18 -11.54
N THR A 517 24.28 -13.43 -10.33
CA THR A 517 25.51 -12.81 -9.79
C THR A 517 26.36 -13.79 -9.02
N SER A 518 27.62 -13.40 -8.76
CA SER A 518 28.50 -14.14 -7.87
C SER A 518 29.19 -13.22 -6.87
N TYR A 519 29.54 -13.77 -5.72
CA TYR A 519 30.24 -13.07 -4.64
C TYR A 519 31.26 -13.97 -4.00
N ILE A 520 32.35 -13.37 -3.52
CA ILE A 520 33.32 -14.04 -2.67
C ILE A 520 33.28 -13.37 -1.29
N ALA A 521 32.74 -14.08 -0.31
CA ALA A 521 32.78 -13.67 1.09
C ALA A 521 34.11 -14.14 1.71
N ARG A 522 35.08 -13.24 1.80
CA ARG A 522 36.38 -13.55 2.42
C ARG A 522 36.27 -13.56 3.94
N GLU A 523 35.35 -12.80 4.48
CA GLU A 523 35.00 -12.77 5.89
C GLU A 523 33.51 -13.09 6.10
N PRO A 524 33.14 -13.76 7.19
CA PRO A 524 31.77 -14.18 7.47
C PRO A 524 30.77 -13.03 7.53
N LYS A 525 31.21 -11.85 8.00
CA LYS A 525 30.39 -10.64 8.03
C LYS A 525 29.95 -10.19 6.63
N ASP A 526 30.73 -10.53 5.59
CA ASP A 526 30.45 -10.15 4.20
C ASP A 526 29.20 -10.86 3.66
N ILE A 527 28.90 -12.08 4.10
CA ILE A 527 27.75 -12.85 3.64
C ILE A 527 26.44 -12.11 3.94
N LYS A 528 26.32 -11.50 5.11
CA LYS A 528 25.15 -10.71 5.48
C LYS A 528 25.01 -9.46 4.56
N GLY A 529 26.12 -8.82 4.24
CA GLY A 529 26.18 -7.70 3.29
C GLY A 529 25.78 -8.13 1.87
N ILE A 530 26.19 -9.32 1.43
CA ILE A 530 25.88 -9.90 0.12
C ILE A 530 24.36 -10.08 -0.04
N PHE A 531 23.67 -10.68 0.94
CA PHE A 531 22.21 -10.82 0.90
C PHE A 531 21.49 -9.47 0.77
N THR A 532 21.96 -8.44 1.49
CA THR A 532 21.41 -7.09 1.40
C THR A 532 21.68 -6.48 0.02
N THR A 533 22.85 -6.71 -0.55
CA THR A 533 23.27 -6.20 -1.87
C THR A 533 22.49 -6.87 -3.01
N GLU A 534 22.25 -8.20 -2.92
CA GLU A 534 21.49 -8.92 -3.95
C GLU A 534 20.05 -8.43 -4.03
N VAL A 535 19.39 -8.25 -2.91
CA VAL A 535 18.05 -7.66 -2.90
C VAL A 535 18.08 -6.25 -3.53
N SER A 536 19.17 -5.51 -3.35
CA SER A 536 19.33 -4.16 -3.93
C SER A 536 19.62 -4.16 -5.43
N LYS A 537 20.29 -5.18 -5.98
CA LYS A 537 20.64 -5.27 -7.41
C LYS A 537 19.45 -5.66 -8.30
N LEU A 538 18.45 -6.34 -7.78
CA LEU A 538 17.20 -6.60 -8.50
C LEU A 538 16.52 -5.31 -9.03
N VAL A 539 17.11 -4.15 -8.75
CA VAL A 539 16.58 -2.80 -9.00
C VAL A 539 17.39 -2.00 -9.99
N GLN A 540 18.61 -2.41 -10.28
CA GLN A 540 19.50 -1.61 -11.17
C GLN A 540 19.40 -1.99 -12.65
N ASP A 541 18.79 -3.10 -12.99
CA ASP A 541 18.48 -3.57 -14.35
C ASP A 541 16.99 -3.37 -14.67
#